data_6c47f327384b69c4a56928a521753e9f
#
_entry.id   6c47f327384b69c4a56928a521753e9f
#
_cell.length_a   1.000
_cell.length_b   1.000
_cell.length_c   1.000
_cell.angle_alpha   90.00
_cell.angle_beta   90.00
_cell.angle_gamma   90.00
#
_symmetry.space_group_name_H-M   'P 1'
#
loop_
_entity.id
_entity.type
_entity.pdbx_description
1 polymer ?
#
loop_
_entity_poly.entity_id
_entity_poly.type
_entity_poly.pdbx_seq_one_letter_code
_entity_poly.pdbx_strand_id
1 'polypeptide(L)'
;MPSGERQLDERCEEIFSIQVAGLAKRLVHTNCKTVVLGISGGLDSTLALLVCVKTFDKLNLPRKGIVGVTMPGFGTTDRTYHNALSLMSSLQVTTKEISIKDACIQHFQDIGQDMSVHDVTYENGQARERNQILMEYSNKIG
;
A
#
# COMPACT_ATOMS: atom_id res chain seq x y z
N MET A 1 -11.32 4.90 -32.38
CA MET A 1 -10.21 5.75 -32.84
C MET A 1 -8.89 5.02 -32.66
N PRO A 2 -8.17 4.78 -33.73
CA PRO A 2 -6.93 4.01 -33.61
C PRO A 2 -5.87 4.69 -32.76
N SER A 3 -5.94 6.00 -32.59
CA SER A 3 -5.03 6.75 -31.74
C SER A 3 -5.41 6.76 -30.26
N GLY A 4 -6.62 6.27 -29.91
CA GLY A 4 -7.14 6.35 -28.55
C GLY A 4 -6.35 5.55 -27.53
N GLU A 5 -6.05 4.29 -27.83
CA GLU A 5 -5.26 3.44 -26.93
C GLU A 5 -3.84 3.95 -26.78
N ARG A 6 -3.22 4.36 -27.88
CA ARG A 6 -1.86 4.90 -27.87
C ARG A 6 -1.77 6.20 -27.07
N GLN A 7 -2.75 7.08 -27.25
CA GLN A 7 -2.81 8.32 -26.47
C GLN A 7 -3.05 8.05 -24.98
N LEU A 8 -3.87 7.05 -24.67
CA LEU A 8 -4.11 6.64 -23.30
C LEU A 8 -2.84 6.07 -22.66
N ASP A 9 -2.12 5.21 -23.37
CA ASP A 9 -0.86 4.64 -22.90
C ASP A 9 0.20 5.71 -22.67
N GLU A 10 0.36 6.66 -23.59
CA GLU A 10 1.28 7.78 -23.45
C GLU A 10 0.92 8.65 -22.25
N ARG A 11 -0.38 8.89 -22.04
CA ARG A 11 -0.86 9.68 -20.89
C ARG A 11 -0.62 8.96 -19.57
N CYS A 12 -0.83 7.63 -19.52
CA CYS A 12 -0.56 6.82 -18.34
C CYS A 12 0.93 6.83 -18.00
N GLU A 13 1.81 6.69 -19.00
CA GLU A 13 3.24 6.78 -18.79
C GLU A 13 3.67 8.15 -18.29
N GLU A 14 3.08 9.21 -18.84
CA GLU A 14 3.34 10.58 -18.41
C GLU A 14 2.94 10.79 -16.95
N ILE A 15 1.74 10.36 -16.57
CA ILE A 15 1.26 10.44 -15.19
C ILE A 15 2.17 9.65 -14.25
N PHE A 16 2.54 8.44 -14.65
CA PHE A 16 3.43 7.60 -13.87
C PHE A 16 4.79 8.27 -13.67
N SER A 17 5.35 8.84 -14.73
CA SER A 17 6.64 9.55 -14.68
C SER A 17 6.59 10.77 -13.77
N ILE A 18 5.47 11.51 -13.77
CA ILE A 18 5.24 12.65 -12.88
C ILE A 18 5.21 12.19 -11.42
N GLN A 19 4.52 11.09 -11.13
CA GLN A 19 4.46 10.54 -9.78
C GLN A 19 5.83 10.07 -9.29
N VAL A 20 6.60 9.40 -10.14
CA VAL A 20 7.96 8.97 -9.83
C VAL A 20 8.86 10.18 -9.54
N ALA A 21 8.80 11.18 -10.39
CA ALA A 21 9.61 12.40 -10.22
C ALA A 21 9.24 13.14 -8.93
N GLY A 22 7.94 13.23 -8.63
CA GLY A 22 7.46 13.86 -7.40
C GLY A 22 7.94 13.15 -6.14
N LEU A 23 7.83 11.82 -6.11
CA LEU A 23 8.30 11.03 -4.98
C LEU A 23 9.82 11.11 -4.84
N ALA A 24 10.55 11.01 -5.95
CA ALA A 24 12.01 11.11 -5.95
C ALA A 24 12.48 12.44 -5.36
N LYS A 25 11.86 13.54 -5.78
CA LYS A 25 12.18 14.87 -5.27
C LYS A 25 11.92 14.97 -3.76
N ARG A 26 10.81 14.41 -3.30
CA ARG A 26 10.46 14.43 -1.87
C ARG A 26 11.43 13.61 -1.04
N LEU A 27 11.82 12.41 -1.51
CA LEU A 27 12.77 11.57 -0.80
C LEU A 27 14.14 12.22 -0.68
N VAL A 28 14.61 12.85 -1.76
CA VAL A 28 15.89 13.58 -1.75
C VAL A 28 15.81 14.77 -0.80
N HIS A 29 14.73 15.54 -0.85
CA HIS A 29 14.55 16.71 0.00
C HIS A 29 14.52 16.37 1.49
N THR A 30 13.83 15.28 1.85
CA THR A 30 13.69 14.84 3.25
C THR A 30 14.81 13.90 3.70
N ASN A 31 15.69 13.51 2.78
CA ASN A 31 16.76 12.52 3.01
C ASN A 31 16.23 11.18 3.51
N CYS A 32 15.02 10.80 3.09
CA CYS A 32 14.42 9.53 3.43
C CYS A 32 14.92 8.42 2.48
N LYS A 33 15.22 7.25 3.05
CA LYS A 33 15.66 6.06 2.32
C LYS A 33 14.73 4.88 2.53
N THR A 34 13.61 5.09 3.20
CA THR A 34 12.63 4.07 3.54
C THR A 34 11.23 4.58 3.26
N VAL A 35 10.39 3.72 2.71
CA VAL A 35 8.98 4.01 2.45
C VAL A 35 8.16 2.84 2.97
N VAL A 36 7.06 3.12 3.65
CA VAL A 36 6.10 2.11 4.13
C VAL A 36 4.77 2.34 3.42
N LEU A 37 4.22 1.28 2.85
CA LEU A 37 2.91 1.37 2.20
C LEU A 37 2.10 0.10 2.41
N GLY A 38 0.78 0.26 2.46
CA GLY A 38 -0.15 -0.85 2.56
C GLY A 38 -0.41 -1.48 1.20
N ILE A 39 -0.30 -2.78 1.11
CA ILE A 39 -0.54 -3.55 -0.12
C ILE A 39 -1.78 -4.41 0.08
N SER A 40 -2.84 -4.06 -0.59
CA SER A 40 -4.11 -4.79 -0.51
C SER A 40 -4.25 -5.88 -1.57
N GLY A 41 -3.42 -5.84 -2.61
CA GLY A 41 -3.57 -6.69 -3.79
C GLY A 41 -4.45 -6.07 -4.87
N GLY A 42 -5.02 -4.90 -4.62
CA GLY A 42 -5.81 -4.16 -5.59
C GLY A 42 -4.95 -3.31 -6.53
N LEU A 43 -5.60 -2.72 -7.52
CA LEU A 43 -4.92 -1.96 -8.57
C LEU A 43 -4.19 -0.73 -8.02
N ASP A 44 -4.84 0.02 -7.12
CA ASP A 44 -4.28 1.26 -6.58
C ASP A 44 -3.02 1.01 -5.77
N SER A 45 -3.03 -0.02 -4.92
CA SER A 45 -1.85 -0.38 -4.13
C SER A 45 -0.72 -0.94 -5.01
N THR A 46 -1.07 -1.67 -6.07
CA THR A 46 -0.11 -2.15 -7.05
C THR A 46 0.58 -0.99 -7.75
N LEU A 47 -0.17 0.00 -8.19
CA LEU A 47 0.37 1.18 -8.86
C LEU A 47 1.28 1.98 -7.91
N ALA A 48 0.85 2.18 -6.67
CA ALA A 48 1.66 2.87 -5.67
C ALA A 48 3.00 2.15 -5.42
N LEU A 49 2.96 0.82 -5.34
CA LEU A 49 4.17 0.03 -5.16
C LEU A 49 5.11 0.15 -6.36
N LEU A 50 4.59 0.12 -7.57
CA LEU A 50 5.38 0.29 -8.79
C LEU A 50 6.03 1.67 -8.86
N VAL A 51 5.32 2.72 -8.45
CA VAL A 51 5.89 4.08 -8.35
C VAL A 51 7.07 4.09 -7.38
N CYS A 52 6.92 3.47 -6.22
CA CYS A 52 7.99 3.37 -5.22
C CYS A 52 9.22 2.61 -5.77
N VAL A 53 9.00 1.47 -6.42
CA VAL A 53 10.08 0.65 -6.99
C VAL A 53 10.84 1.44 -8.05
N LYS A 54 10.13 2.08 -8.97
CA LYS A 54 10.74 2.87 -10.03
C LYS A 54 11.52 4.05 -9.46
N THR A 55 10.99 4.69 -8.43
CA THR A 55 11.64 5.81 -7.75
C THR A 55 12.94 5.37 -7.08
N PHE A 56 12.91 4.26 -6.36
CA PHE A 56 14.09 3.73 -5.69
C PHE A 56 15.18 3.32 -6.70
N ASP A 57 14.77 2.70 -7.81
CA ASP A 57 15.71 2.36 -8.88
C ASP A 57 16.35 3.61 -9.48
N LYS A 58 15.56 4.66 -9.70
CA LYS A 58 16.04 5.94 -10.23
C LYS A 58 17.04 6.62 -9.30
N LEU A 59 16.84 6.51 -8.00
CA LEU A 59 17.72 7.10 -6.99
C LEU A 59 18.85 6.17 -6.55
N ASN A 60 18.95 4.99 -7.13
CA ASN A 60 19.92 3.95 -6.74
C ASN A 60 19.79 3.55 -5.27
N LEU A 61 18.57 3.56 -4.75
CA LEU A 61 18.28 3.09 -3.40
C LEU A 61 17.92 1.61 -3.42
N PRO A 62 18.29 0.83 -2.38
CA PRO A 62 17.92 -0.59 -2.31
C PRO A 62 16.40 -0.76 -2.24
N ARG A 63 15.85 -1.68 -3.01
CA ARG A 63 14.42 -1.98 -2.96
C ARG A 63 13.96 -2.46 -1.59
N LYS A 64 14.85 -3.02 -0.79
CA LYS A 64 14.58 -3.43 0.60
C LYS A 64 14.16 -2.28 1.50
N GLY A 65 14.46 -1.04 1.12
CA GLY A 65 13.96 0.15 1.80
C GLY A 65 12.47 0.41 1.57
N ILE A 66 11.86 -0.26 0.61
CA ILE A 66 10.42 -0.23 0.39
C ILE A 66 9.81 -1.34 1.23
N VAL A 67 8.99 -0.98 2.22
CA VAL A 67 8.32 -1.96 3.09
C VAL A 67 6.85 -2.03 2.71
N GLY A 68 6.47 -3.11 2.08
CA GLY A 68 5.08 -3.41 1.76
C GLY A 68 4.43 -4.13 2.93
N VAL A 69 3.36 -3.56 3.47
CA VAL A 69 2.64 -4.13 4.60
C VAL A 69 1.30 -4.65 4.12
N THR A 70 1.06 -5.95 4.27
CA THR A 70 -0.25 -6.52 4.04
C THR A 70 -0.95 -6.68 5.38
N MET A 71 -2.19 -6.19 5.45
CA MET A 71 -2.96 -6.12 6.68
C MET A 71 -4.30 -6.83 6.48
N PRO A 72 -4.33 -8.18 6.55
CA PRO A 72 -5.57 -8.91 6.35
C PRO A 72 -6.61 -8.56 7.42
N GLY A 73 -7.83 -8.30 6.97
CA GLY A 73 -9.00 -8.03 7.80
C GLY A 73 -10.12 -9.01 7.47
N PHE A 74 -11.34 -8.67 7.86
CA PHE A 74 -12.49 -9.57 7.70
C PHE A 74 -12.93 -9.74 6.24
N GLY A 75 -12.69 -8.75 5.39
CA GLY A 75 -13.08 -8.80 3.97
C GLY A 75 -11.97 -9.26 3.04
N THR A 76 -10.80 -9.63 3.57
CA THR A 76 -9.66 -10.02 2.75
C THR A 76 -9.85 -11.44 2.23
N THR A 77 -9.80 -11.61 0.90
CA THR A 77 -9.89 -12.92 0.26
C THR A 77 -8.50 -13.54 0.11
N ASP A 78 -8.44 -14.87 0.03
CA ASP A 78 -7.18 -15.58 -0.19
C ASP A 78 -6.50 -15.14 -1.49
N ARG A 79 -7.28 -14.93 -2.54
CA ARG A 79 -6.77 -14.48 -3.84
C ARG A 79 -6.07 -13.13 -3.72
N THR A 80 -6.71 -12.17 -3.07
CA THR A 80 -6.16 -10.83 -2.88
C THR A 80 -4.89 -10.88 -2.05
N TYR A 81 -4.89 -11.68 -0.98
CA TYR A 81 -3.75 -11.90 -0.11
C TYR A 81 -2.55 -12.47 -0.88
N HIS A 82 -2.78 -13.55 -1.64
CA HIS A 82 -1.71 -14.18 -2.43
C HIS A 82 -1.20 -13.28 -3.54
N ASN A 83 -2.08 -12.48 -4.17
CA ASN A 83 -1.67 -11.51 -5.17
C ASN A 83 -0.72 -10.46 -4.58
N ALA A 84 -1.01 -9.97 -3.40
CA ALA A 84 -0.17 -9.01 -2.71
C ALA A 84 1.22 -9.60 -2.40
N LEU A 85 1.25 -10.80 -1.85
CA LEU A 85 2.51 -11.49 -1.51
C LEU A 85 3.34 -11.78 -2.76
N SER A 86 2.71 -12.28 -3.82
CA SER A 86 3.40 -12.59 -5.08
C SER A 86 4.01 -11.35 -5.71
N LEU A 87 3.27 -10.24 -5.70
CA LEU A 87 3.75 -8.97 -6.25
C LEU A 87 4.96 -8.47 -5.48
N MET A 88 4.89 -8.44 -4.16
CA MET A 88 5.99 -7.96 -3.33
C MET A 88 7.23 -8.84 -3.47
N SER A 89 7.05 -10.15 -3.56
CA SER A 89 8.15 -11.09 -3.77
C SER A 89 8.82 -10.88 -5.13
N SER A 90 8.02 -10.69 -6.18
CA SER A 90 8.51 -10.43 -7.55
C SER A 90 9.31 -9.15 -7.64
N LEU A 91 8.95 -8.14 -6.88
CA LEU A 91 9.62 -6.84 -6.88
C LEU A 91 10.77 -6.76 -5.88
N GLN A 92 10.98 -7.79 -5.08
CA GLN A 92 12.08 -7.88 -4.11
C GLN A 92 12.05 -6.77 -3.05
N VAL A 93 10.86 -6.32 -2.69
CA VAL A 93 10.67 -5.35 -1.61
C VAL A 93 10.54 -6.09 -0.27
N THR A 94 10.74 -5.39 0.83
CA THR A 94 10.55 -5.96 2.17
C THR A 94 9.06 -6.19 2.41
N THR A 95 8.69 -7.38 2.83
CA THR A 95 7.29 -7.76 3.07
C THR A 95 7.04 -7.89 4.57
N LYS A 96 5.97 -7.27 5.04
CA LYS A 96 5.52 -7.37 6.43
C LYS A 96 4.02 -7.69 6.43
N GLU A 97 3.63 -8.64 7.27
CA GLU A 97 2.22 -8.99 7.46
C GLU A 97 1.79 -8.62 8.87
N ILE A 98 0.72 -7.83 8.97
CA ILE A 98 0.14 -7.43 10.26
C ILE A 98 -1.37 -7.61 10.15
N SER A 99 -1.93 -8.62 10.81
CA SER A 99 -3.37 -8.82 10.83
C SER A 99 -4.04 -7.74 11.68
N ILE A 100 -5.14 -7.19 11.17
CA ILE A 100 -5.94 -6.21 11.90
C ILE A 100 -7.17 -6.84 12.58
N LYS A 101 -7.37 -8.14 12.43
CA LYS A 101 -8.59 -8.82 12.89
C LYS A 101 -8.81 -8.67 14.39
N ASP A 102 -7.78 -8.98 15.18
CA ASP A 102 -7.91 -8.93 16.65
C ASP A 102 -8.11 -7.50 17.15
N ALA A 103 -7.38 -6.54 16.60
CA ALA A 103 -7.55 -5.13 16.96
C ALA A 103 -8.94 -4.62 16.61
N CYS A 104 -9.45 -4.98 15.43
CA CYS A 104 -10.80 -4.61 15.02
C CYS A 104 -11.88 -5.26 15.89
N ILE A 105 -11.70 -6.53 16.27
CA ILE A 105 -12.62 -7.23 17.17
C ILE A 105 -12.70 -6.48 18.50
N GLN A 106 -11.57 -6.14 19.09
CA GLN A 106 -11.53 -5.42 20.36
C GLN A 106 -12.19 -4.04 20.23
N HIS A 107 -11.87 -3.30 19.18
CA HIS A 107 -12.46 -1.99 18.92
C HIS A 107 -13.98 -2.07 18.78
N PHE A 108 -14.47 -3.03 18.01
CA PHE A 108 -15.90 -3.20 17.78
C PHE A 108 -16.63 -3.63 19.04
N GLN A 109 -16.02 -4.46 19.89
CA GLN A 109 -16.56 -4.81 21.20
C GLN A 109 -16.67 -3.57 22.09
N ASP A 110 -15.64 -2.72 22.10
CA ASP A 110 -15.60 -1.52 22.93
C ASP A 110 -16.72 -0.53 22.57
N ILE A 111 -17.05 -0.41 21.28
CA ILE A 111 -18.12 0.50 20.83
C ILE A 111 -19.48 -0.17 20.69
N GLY A 112 -19.58 -1.46 20.99
CA GLY A 112 -20.83 -2.20 20.90
C GLY A 112 -21.27 -2.54 19.46
N GLN A 113 -20.34 -2.57 18.50
CA GLN A 113 -20.64 -2.92 17.12
C GLN A 113 -20.85 -4.43 16.99
N ASP A 114 -21.96 -4.83 16.34
CA ASP A 114 -22.21 -6.22 15.99
C ASP A 114 -21.35 -6.61 14.78
N MET A 115 -20.54 -7.64 14.93
CA MET A 115 -19.65 -8.14 13.88
C MET A 115 -20.40 -8.72 12.67
N SER A 116 -21.68 -9.06 12.82
CA SER A 116 -22.50 -9.53 11.71
C SER A 116 -23.04 -8.39 10.85
N VAL A 117 -22.95 -7.15 11.32
CA VAL A 117 -23.43 -5.96 10.61
C VAL A 117 -22.26 -5.30 9.87
N HIS A 118 -22.26 -5.43 8.55
CA HIS A 118 -21.21 -4.87 7.68
C HIS A 118 -21.62 -3.49 7.19
N ASP A 119 -21.67 -2.52 8.08
CA ASP A 119 -22.04 -1.14 7.78
C ASP A 119 -20.81 -0.23 7.65
N VAL A 120 -21.05 1.08 7.61
CA VAL A 120 -20.00 2.09 7.50
C VAL A 120 -19.03 2.02 8.68
N THR A 121 -19.53 1.77 9.89
CA THR A 121 -18.69 1.63 11.09
C THR A 121 -17.74 0.44 10.97
N TYR A 122 -18.24 -0.68 10.47
CA TYR A 122 -17.43 -1.88 10.24
C TYR A 122 -16.30 -1.63 9.23
N GLU A 123 -16.61 -1.02 8.10
CA GLU A 123 -15.61 -0.72 7.05
C GLU A 123 -14.61 0.35 7.50
N ASN A 124 -15.10 1.43 8.11
CA ASN A 124 -14.25 2.53 8.56
C ASN A 124 -13.33 2.12 9.71
N GLY A 125 -13.79 1.25 10.60
CA GLY A 125 -12.96 0.73 11.69
C GLY A 125 -11.75 -0.02 11.16
N GLN A 126 -11.93 -0.86 10.15
CA GLN A 126 -10.83 -1.58 9.52
C GLN A 126 -9.88 -0.62 8.77
N ALA A 127 -10.42 0.34 8.03
CA ALA A 127 -9.61 1.30 7.28
C ALA A 127 -8.76 2.16 8.22
N ARG A 128 -9.31 2.61 9.32
CA ARG A 128 -8.58 3.42 10.31
C ARG A 128 -7.49 2.62 11.00
N GLU A 129 -7.75 1.36 11.33
CA GLU A 129 -6.75 0.49 11.93
C GLU A 129 -5.57 0.30 11.00
N ARG A 130 -5.81 0.11 9.70
CA ARG A 130 -4.75 0.00 8.72
C ARG A 130 -3.91 1.28 8.64
N ASN A 131 -4.55 2.45 8.62
CA ASN A 131 -3.85 3.73 8.59
C ASN A 131 -3.01 3.94 9.85
N GLN A 132 -3.53 3.60 11.01
CA GLN A 132 -2.82 3.72 12.28
C GLN A 132 -1.54 2.87 12.26
N ILE A 133 -1.64 1.62 11.83
CA ILE A 133 -0.50 0.71 11.72
C ILE A 133 0.57 1.28 10.79
N LEU A 134 0.17 1.77 9.62
CA LEU A 134 1.11 2.31 8.64
C LEU A 134 1.85 3.53 9.18
N MET A 135 1.14 4.45 9.83
CA MET A 135 1.74 5.65 10.40
C MET A 135 2.71 5.32 11.52
N GLU A 136 2.31 4.48 12.45
CA GLU A 136 3.14 4.12 13.61
C GLU A 136 4.33 3.24 13.21
N TYR A 137 4.13 2.30 12.31
CA TYR A 137 5.21 1.46 11.82
C TYR A 137 6.25 2.28 11.05
N SER A 138 5.80 3.24 10.25
CA SER A 138 6.70 4.15 9.56
C SER A 138 7.54 4.96 10.54
N ASN A 139 6.94 5.45 11.62
CA ASN A 139 7.66 6.16 12.67
C ASN A 139 8.68 5.28 13.38
N LYS A 140 8.35 4.00 13.57
CA LYS A 140 9.22 3.05 14.27
C LYS A 140 10.48 2.72 13.48
N ILE A 141 10.37 2.54 12.19
CA ILE A 141 11.52 2.13 11.36
C ILE A 141 12.26 3.30 10.73
N GLY A 142 11.78 4.50 10.88
CA GLY A 142 12.40 5.72 10.37
C GLY A 142 11.91 6.14 9.03
#